data_63129744f6e80a9e2e5d533a4a37c891
#
_entry.id   63129744f6e80a9e2e5d533a4a37c891
#
_cell.length_a   1.000
_cell.length_b   1.000
_cell.length_c   1.000
_cell.angle_alpha   90.00
_cell.angle_beta   90.00
_cell.angle_gamma   90.00
#
_symmetry.space_group_name_H-M   'P 1'
#
loop_
_entity.id
_entity.type
_entity.pdbx_description
1 polymer ?
#
loop_
_entity_poly.entity_id
_entity_poly.type
_entity_poly.pdbx_seq_one_letter_code
_entity_poly.pdbx_strand_id
1 'polypeptide(L)'
;MYDFIALGCGLIGKFLVTELSNLGYKTHVIDLKIPAELKESSLITFQEGDVFQLVDDLPKSKVILNLLPGSIGEIIRPLLICRGNDIVDLAFTESEPTMHNQLAIENNCTLLWDVGIAPGLSNMLIKKEYNRDSGIKDVTVKVGGNPAQPDDDWSYMAPFSPSDVIEEYTRPARIIVNGEVKTVDALTDLHSITVSDFGTMEAFLTDGLRSLLGSGMGSNMREYTVRWPGHIQKFIDERNSGELDERKLLEE
;
A
#
# COMPACT_ATOMS: atom_id res chain seq x y z
N MET A 1 4.55 -4.76 -28.23
CA MET A 1 3.58 -4.87 -27.13
C MET A 1 4.36 -5.27 -25.89
N TYR A 2 4.19 -4.60 -24.80
CA TYR A 2 4.80 -4.93 -23.50
C TYR A 2 3.94 -5.94 -22.75
N ASP A 3 4.55 -6.71 -21.85
CA ASP A 3 3.79 -7.51 -20.90
C ASP A 3 3.20 -6.60 -19.81
N PHE A 4 4.03 -5.66 -19.32
CA PHE A 4 3.65 -4.71 -18.29
C PHE A 4 4.01 -3.27 -18.66
N ILE A 5 3.19 -2.33 -18.15
CA ILE A 5 3.58 -0.93 -17.94
C ILE A 5 3.61 -0.71 -16.44
N ALA A 6 4.71 -0.23 -15.91
CA ALA A 6 4.85 0.16 -14.51
C ALA A 6 4.82 1.68 -14.39
N LEU A 7 3.83 2.19 -13.66
CA LEU A 7 3.70 3.60 -13.32
C LEU A 7 4.22 3.79 -11.90
N GLY A 8 5.37 4.44 -11.78
CA GLY A 8 6.13 4.55 -10.54
C GLY A 8 7.28 3.54 -10.45
N CYS A 9 8.46 4.03 -10.13
CA CYS A 9 9.69 3.26 -9.98
C CYS A 9 10.46 3.60 -8.70
N GLY A 10 9.70 3.89 -7.64
CA GLY A 10 10.21 4.06 -6.29
C GLY A 10 10.71 2.75 -5.67
N LEU A 11 10.72 2.65 -4.34
CA LEU A 11 11.25 1.49 -3.62
C LEU A 11 10.63 0.17 -4.08
N ILE A 12 9.31 0.08 -4.12
CA ILE A 12 8.59 -1.13 -4.55
C ILE A 12 8.69 -1.32 -6.06
N GLY A 13 8.50 -0.25 -6.84
CA GLY A 13 8.52 -0.32 -8.30
C GLY A 13 9.84 -0.82 -8.85
N LYS A 14 10.98 -0.34 -8.32
CA LYS A 14 12.32 -0.80 -8.70
C LYS A 14 12.50 -2.30 -8.47
N PHE A 15 12.11 -2.79 -7.31
CA PHE A 15 12.18 -4.21 -6.99
C PHE A 15 11.31 -5.04 -7.95
N LEU A 16 10.04 -4.66 -8.10
CA LEU A 16 9.09 -5.42 -8.93
C LEU A 16 9.50 -5.46 -10.40
N VAL A 17 9.92 -4.34 -10.97
CA VAL A 17 10.37 -4.24 -12.37
C VAL A 17 11.62 -5.11 -12.59
N THR A 18 12.54 -5.13 -11.62
CA THR A 18 13.72 -6.01 -11.67
C THR A 18 13.32 -7.48 -11.68
N GLU A 19 12.42 -7.90 -10.78
CA GLU A 19 11.96 -9.29 -10.72
C GLU A 19 11.19 -9.70 -11.99
N LEU A 20 10.35 -8.83 -12.54
CA LEU A 20 9.67 -9.09 -13.81
C LEU A 20 10.67 -9.28 -14.96
N SER A 21 11.73 -8.48 -15.01
CA SER A 21 12.81 -8.63 -15.98
C SER A 21 13.56 -9.95 -15.81
N ASN A 22 13.85 -10.35 -14.56
CA ASN A 22 14.51 -11.64 -14.26
C ASN A 22 13.64 -12.83 -14.71
N LEU A 23 12.32 -12.68 -14.67
CA LEU A 23 11.35 -13.67 -15.16
C LEU A 23 11.15 -13.62 -16.69
N GLY A 24 11.82 -12.72 -17.41
CA GLY A 24 11.77 -12.62 -18.86
C GLY A 24 10.63 -11.75 -19.42
N TYR A 25 9.93 -10.98 -18.60
CA TYR A 25 8.84 -10.10 -19.03
C TYR A 25 9.36 -8.75 -19.53
N LYS A 26 8.72 -8.26 -20.61
CA LYS A 26 9.00 -6.93 -21.16
C LYS A 26 8.17 -5.87 -20.42
N THR A 27 8.86 -4.95 -19.76
CA THR A 27 8.23 -3.88 -18.97
C THR A 27 8.59 -2.50 -19.51
N HIS A 28 7.61 -1.64 -19.65
CA HIS A 28 7.81 -0.21 -19.89
C HIS A 28 7.56 0.55 -18.60
N VAL A 29 8.54 1.35 -18.18
CA VAL A 29 8.51 2.06 -16.89
C VAL A 29 8.34 3.55 -17.13
N ILE A 30 7.41 4.16 -16.40
CA ILE A 30 7.19 5.61 -16.37
C ILE A 30 7.37 6.10 -14.95
N ASP A 31 8.25 7.08 -14.79
CA ASP A 31 8.48 7.78 -13.53
C ASP A 31 9.02 9.19 -13.84
N LEU A 32 8.92 10.09 -12.88
CA LEU A 32 9.53 11.42 -12.98
C LEU A 32 11.06 11.32 -13.09
N LYS A 33 11.66 10.30 -12.46
CA LYS A 33 13.10 10.03 -12.50
C LYS A 33 13.36 8.53 -12.47
N ILE A 34 14.04 8.03 -13.48
CA ILE A 34 14.36 6.60 -13.59
C ILE A 34 15.67 6.28 -12.87
N PRO A 35 15.66 5.30 -11.95
CA PRO A 35 16.88 4.82 -11.30
C PRO A 35 17.92 4.32 -12.31
N ALA A 36 19.17 4.75 -12.15
CA ALA A 36 20.24 4.43 -13.10
C ALA A 36 20.53 2.92 -13.18
N GLU A 37 20.34 2.19 -12.09
CA GLU A 37 20.59 0.76 -11.97
C GLU A 37 19.70 -0.11 -12.85
N LEU A 38 18.52 0.38 -13.23
CA LEU A 38 17.57 -0.37 -14.06
C LEU A 38 17.88 -0.30 -15.56
N LYS A 39 18.78 0.58 -15.99
CA LYS A 39 19.04 0.88 -17.42
C LYS A 39 19.81 -0.22 -18.15
N GLU A 40 20.23 -1.27 -17.47
CA GLU A 40 21.07 -2.33 -18.04
C GLU A 40 20.30 -3.50 -18.67
N SER A 41 18.98 -3.60 -18.44
CA SER A 41 18.18 -4.71 -18.96
C SER A 41 17.59 -4.40 -20.34
N SER A 42 17.78 -5.31 -21.29
CA SER A 42 17.15 -5.22 -22.62
C SER A 42 15.63 -5.44 -22.61
N LEU A 43 15.08 -5.95 -21.50
CA LEU A 43 13.64 -6.19 -21.31
C LEU A 43 12.92 -5.00 -20.70
N ILE A 44 13.65 -4.00 -20.22
CA ILE A 44 13.08 -2.82 -19.59
C ILE A 44 13.31 -1.61 -20.50
N THR A 45 12.25 -0.87 -20.77
CA THR A 45 12.33 0.43 -21.45
C THR A 45 11.76 1.50 -20.52
N PHE A 46 12.21 2.74 -20.70
CA PHE A 46 11.92 3.82 -19.78
C PHE A 46 11.40 5.05 -20.50
N GLN A 47 10.52 5.76 -19.82
CA GLN A 47 10.11 7.10 -20.20
C GLN A 47 10.05 7.96 -18.93
N GLU A 48 10.91 8.97 -18.84
CA GLU A 48 10.85 9.97 -17.79
C GLU A 48 9.76 10.99 -18.10
N GLY A 49 8.91 11.29 -17.10
CA GLY A 49 7.87 12.29 -17.23
C GLY A 49 6.72 12.11 -16.26
N ASP A 50 5.86 13.11 -16.25
CA ASP A 50 4.64 13.11 -15.45
C ASP A 50 3.60 12.15 -16.05
N VAL A 51 3.13 11.21 -15.26
CA VAL A 51 2.15 10.21 -15.68
C VAL A 51 0.87 10.84 -16.22
N PHE A 52 0.43 11.97 -15.69
CA PHE A 52 -0.77 12.67 -16.17
C PHE A 52 -0.62 13.25 -17.59
N GLN A 53 0.61 13.56 -17.99
CA GLN A 53 0.91 14.03 -19.35
C GLN A 53 1.08 12.88 -20.33
N LEU A 54 1.43 11.70 -19.83
CA LEU A 54 1.79 10.53 -20.63
C LEU A 54 0.68 9.47 -20.72
N VAL A 55 -0.34 9.55 -19.86
CA VAL A 55 -1.36 8.50 -19.73
C VAL A 55 -2.08 8.19 -21.05
N ASP A 56 -2.34 9.19 -21.88
CA ASP A 56 -3.04 9.00 -23.15
C ASP A 56 -2.14 8.34 -24.21
N ASP A 57 -0.83 8.52 -24.13
CA ASP A 57 0.16 8.04 -25.09
C ASP A 57 0.87 6.76 -24.63
N LEU A 58 0.41 6.12 -23.56
CA LEU A 58 1.00 4.87 -23.06
C LEU A 58 1.04 3.81 -24.16
N PRO A 59 2.15 3.06 -24.34
CA PRO A 59 2.22 2.00 -25.30
C PRO A 59 1.25 0.84 -24.98
N LYS A 60 1.02 -0.05 -25.92
CA LYS A 60 0.18 -1.24 -25.67
C LYS A 60 0.87 -2.21 -24.72
N SER A 61 0.14 -2.65 -23.69
CA SER A 61 0.57 -3.69 -22.74
C SER A 61 -0.56 -4.66 -22.44
N LYS A 62 -0.23 -5.77 -21.78
CA LYS A 62 -1.25 -6.69 -21.24
C LYS A 62 -1.83 -6.15 -19.94
N VAL A 63 -0.97 -5.69 -19.04
CA VAL A 63 -1.32 -5.23 -17.69
C VAL A 63 -0.62 -3.91 -17.38
N ILE A 64 -1.30 -3.04 -16.66
CA ILE A 64 -0.72 -1.83 -16.06
C ILE A 64 -0.54 -2.06 -14.57
N LEU A 65 0.64 -1.71 -14.05
CA LEU A 65 0.96 -1.73 -12.63
C LEU A 65 0.90 -0.28 -12.10
N ASN A 66 -0.07 0.03 -11.27
CA ASN A 66 -0.17 1.32 -10.59
C ASN A 66 0.62 1.23 -9.28
N LEU A 67 1.87 1.72 -9.30
CA LEU A 67 2.83 1.69 -8.19
C LEU A 67 3.09 3.10 -7.64
N LEU A 68 2.22 4.03 -7.98
CA LEU A 68 2.30 5.43 -7.58
C LEU A 68 1.89 5.61 -6.11
N PRO A 69 2.33 6.66 -5.44
CA PRO A 69 1.81 7.06 -4.13
C PRO A 69 0.28 7.15 -4.13
N GLY A 70 -0.35 6.87 -2.99
CA GLY A 70 -1.81 6.77 -2.87
C GLY A 70 -2.57 7.94 -3.48
N SER A 71 -2.17 9.17 -3.16
CA SER A 71 -2.80 10.40 -3.65
C SER A 71 -2.76 10.56 -5.19
N ILE A 72 -1.67 10.15 -5.82
CA ILE A 72 -1.50 10.20 -7.29
C ILE A 72 -2.21 9.01 -7.93
N GLY A 73 -2.01 7.81 -7.37
CA GLY A 73 -2.58 6.56 -7.87
C GLY A 73 -4.11 6.58 -7.89
N GLU A 74 -4.74 7.24 -6.92
CA GLU A 74 -6.19 7.42 -6.88
C GLU A 74 -6.72 8.26 -8.04
N ILE A 75 -6.05 9.37 -8.36
CA ILE A 75 -6.47 10.30 -9.42
C ILE A 75 -6.27 9.68 -10.81
N ILE A 76 -5.16 8.95 -11.02
CA ILE A 76 -4.86 8.35 -12.32
C ILE A 76 -5.71 7.11 -12.62
N ARG A 77 -6.17 6.37 -11.61
CA ARG A 77 -6.91 5.11 -11.73
C ARG A 77 -8.05 5.14 -12.73
N PRO A 78 -9.01 6.10 -12.68
CA PRO A 78 -10.11 6.14 -13.65
C PRO A 78 -9.62 6.34 -15.09
N LEU A 79 -8.55 7.09 -15.31
CA LEU A 79 -7.96 7.26 -16.64
C LEU A 79 -7.38 5.94 -17.18
N LEU A 80 -6.71 5.17 -16.31
CA LEU A 80 -6.18 3.85 -16.67
C LEU A 80 -7.30 2.85 -16.99
N ILE A 81 -8.40 2.87 -16.23
CA ILE A 81 -9.58 2.03 -16.48
C ILE A 81 -10.17 2.34 -17.86
N CYS A 82 -10.33 3.62 -18.21
CA CYS A 82 -10.85 4.04 -19.52
C CYS A 82 -10.01 3.56 -20.70
N ARG A 83 -8.75 3.21 -20.50
CA ARG A 83 -7.90 2.61 -21.55
C ARG A 83 -8.25 1.14 -21.84
N GLY A 84 -9.00 0.47 -20.97
CA GLY A 84 -9.39 -0.93 -21.12
C GLY A 84 -8.26 -1.94 -20.90
N ASN A 85 -7.21 -1.55 -20.16
CA ASN A 85 -6.18 -2.50 -19.73
C ASN A 85 -6.56 -3.12 -18.39
N ASP A 86 -6.14 -4.37 -18.16
CA ASP A 86 -6.14 -4.91 -16.80
C ASP A 86 -5.13 -4.18 -15.93
N ILE A 87 -5.48 -3.92 -14.68
CA ILE A 87 -4.70 -3.10 -13.75
C ILE A 87 -4.43 -3.89 -12.48
N VAL A 88 -3.18 -3.88 -12.03
CA VAL A 88 -2.77 -4.26 -10.68
C VAL A 88 -2.40 -2.98 -9.95
N ASP A 89 -3.17 -2.66 -8.90
CA ASP A 89 -3.11 -1.37 -8.21
C ASP A 89 -2.59 -1.56 -6.78
N LEU A 90 -1.37 -1.08 -6.53
CA LEU A 90 -0.73 -1.08 -5.22
C LEU A 90 -0.92 0.24 -4.48
N ALA A 91 -1.49 1.27 -5.13
CA ALA A 91 -1.68 2.56 -4.51
C ALA A 91 -2.58 2.47 -3.27
N PHE A 92 -2.06 2.88 -2.12
CA PHE A 92 -2.79 2.87 -0.84
C PHE A 92 -3.64 4.14 -0.71
N THR A 93 -4.86 4.08 -1.25
CA THR A 93 -5.73 5.25 -1.41
C THR A 93 -6.75 5.38 -0.27
N GLU A 94 -7.24 6.59 0.00
CA GLU A 94 -8.29 6.82 0.98
C GLU A 94 -9.61 6.18 0.52
N SER A 95 -10.01 6.42 -0.73
CA SER A 95 -11.22 5.81 -1.29
C SER A 95 -11.00 4.35 -1.67
N GLU A 96 -12.06 3.56 -1.61
CA GLU A 96 -12.03 2.19 -2.09
C GLU A 96 -12.19 2.15 -3.61
N PRO A 97 -11.32 1.42 -4.34
CA PRO A 97 -11.41 1.28 -5.79
C PRO A 97 -12.73 0.71 -6.31
N THR A 98 -13.54 0.08 -5.47
CA THR A 98 -14.89 -0.41 -5.80
C THR A 98 -15.84 0.69 -6.33
N MET A 99 -15.58 1.95 -6.02
CA MET A 99 -16.32 3.08 -6.60
C MET A 99 -16.21 3.14 -8.13
N HIS A 100 -15.20 2.52 -8.71
CA HIS A 100 -14.97 2.45 -10.15
C HIS A 100 -15.49 1.17 -10.80
N ASN A 101 -16.23 0.29 -10.09
CA ASN A 101 -16.70 -0.98 -10.63
C ASN A 101 -17.49 -0.82 -11.94
N GLN A 102 -18.41 0.15 -12.00
CA GLN A 102 -19.20 0.38 -13.20
C GLN A 102 -18.31 0.81 -14.37
N LEU A 103 -17.37 1.71 -14.13
CA LEU A 103 -16.42 2.18 -15.14
C LEU A 103 -15.54 1.03 -15.66
N ALA A 104 -15.08 0.14 -14.77
CA ALA A 104 -14.29 -1.02 -15.15
C ALA A 104 -15.08 -2.01 -16.03
N ILE A 105 -16.36 -2.26 -15.69
CA ILE A 105 -17.26 -3.11 -16.50
C ILE A 105 -17.44 -2.50 -17.90
N GLU A 106 -17.75 -1.22 -18.00
CA GLU A 106 -17.97 -0.51 -19.26
C GLU A 106 -16.73 -0.52 -20.18
N ASN A 107 -15.54 -0.53 -19.61
CA ASN A 107 -14.28 -0.55 -20.34
C ASN A 107 -13.64 -1.95 -20.44
N ASN A 108 -14.33 -3.01 -20.02
CA ASN A 108 -13.84 -4.39 -20.01
C ASN A 108 -12.45 -4.51 -19.32
N CYS A 109 -12.29 -3.83 -18.19
CA CYS A 109 -11.07 -3.74 -17.41
C CYS A 109 -11.23 -4.55 -16.12
N THR A 110 -10.21 -5.36 -15.80
CA THR A 110 -10.09 -6.00 -14.48
C THR A 110 -9.17 -5.14 -13.61
N LEU A 111 -9.66 -4.72 -12.45
CA LEU A 111 -8.88 -3.99 -11.46
C LEU A 111 -8.63 -4.88 -10.25
N LEU A 112 -7.37 -5.28 -10.04
CA LEU A 112 -6.93 -6.01 -8.85
C LEU A 112 -6.24 -5.02 -7.90
N TRP A 113 -6.79 -4.84 -6.72
CA TRP A 113 -6.33 -3.89 -5.70
C TRP A 113 -6.18 -4.54 -4.33
N ASP A 114 -5.60 -3.84 -3.35
CA ASP A 114 -5.18 -4.40 -2.07
C ASP A 114 -4.28 -5.63 -2.27
N VAL A 115 -3.20 -5.47 -3.00
CA VAL A 115 -2.29 -6.55 -3.42
C VAL A 115 -0.88 -6.42 -2.83
N GLY A 116 -0.75 -5.65 -1.75
CA GLY A 116 0.48 -5.53 -0.97
C GLY A 116 0.65 -6.66 0.07
N ILE A 117 1.33 -6.34 1.16
CA ILE A 117 1.48 -7.24 2.32
C ILE A 117 0.24 -7.15 3.22
N ALA A 118 -0.10 -5.94 3.66
CA ALA A 118 -1.31 -5.59 4.38
C ALA A 118 -1.69 -4.14 4.00
N PRO A 119 -2.78 -4.00 3.25
CA PRO A 119 -3.67 -5.03 2.72
C PRO A 119 -3.08 -5.84 1.56
N GLY A 120 -3.46 -7.12 1.46
CA GLY A 120 -3.07 -8.01 0.35
C GLY A 120 -2.80 -9.44 0.82
N LEU A 121 -1.56 -9.78 1.14
CA LEU A 121 -1.21 -11.10 1.66
C LEU A 121 -2.03 -11.45 2.91
N SER A 122 -2.22 -10.49 3.82
CA SER A 122 -3.09 -10.64 4.99
C SER A 122 -4.52 -11.04 4.60
N ASN A 123 -5.09 -10.38 3.59
CA ASN A 123 -6.44 -10.64 3.09
C ASN A 123 -6.56 -12.07 2.52
N MET A 124 -5.55 -12.50 1.76
CA MET A 124 -5.49 -13.87 1.20
C MET A 124 -5.40 -14.93 2.29
N LEU A 125 -4.58 -14.69 3.33
CA LEU A 125 -4.44 -15.60 4.47
C LEU A 125 -5.74 -15.71 5.26
N ILE A 126 -6.40 -14.59 5.55
CA ILE A 126 -7.71 -14.55 6.22
C ILE A 126 -8.74 -15.31 5.39
N LYS A 127 -8.80 -15.07 4.08
CA LYS A 127 -9.73 -15.78 3.19
C LYS A 127 -9.47 -17.29 3.16
N LYS A 128 -8.20 -17.68 3.15
CA LYS A 128 -7.81 -19.10 3.21
C LYS A 128 -8.32 -19.77 4.49
N GLU A 129 -8.12 -19.13 5.65
CA GLU A 129 -8.60 -19.69 6.92
C GLU A 129 -10.14 -19.68 7.01
N TYR A 130 -10.80 -18.61 6.57
CA TYR A 130 -12.25 -18.54 6.50
C TYR A 130 -12.87 -19.64 5.62
N ASN A 131 -12.21 -20.04 4.54
CA ASN A 131 -12.66 -21.16 3.71
C ASN A 131 -12.52 -22.52 4.42
N ARG A 132 -11.64 -22.64 5.43
CA ARG A 132 -11.48 -23.84 6.27
C ARG A 132 -12.48 -23.85 7.43
N ASP A 133 -12.74 -22.67 8.00
CA ASP A 133 -13.69 -22.47 9.10
C ASP A 133 -14.42 -21.14 8.93
N SER A 134 -15.63 -21.20 8.41
CA SER A 134 -16.50 -20.03 8.25
C SER A 134 -17.08 -19.50 9.59
N GLY A 135 -16.81 -20.17 10.70
CA GLY A 135 -17.21 -19.74 12.04
C GLY A 135 -16.27 -18.74 12.70
N ILE A 136 -15.22 -18.29 12.01
CA ILE A 136 -14.31 -17.26 12.51
C ILE A 136 -15.09 -15.98 12.82
N LYS A 137 -14.94 -15.47 14.04
CA LYS A 137 -15.58 -14.24 14.50
C LYS A 137 -14.60 -13.09 14.67
N ASP A 138 -13.41 -13.40 15.17
CA ASP A 138 -12.42 -12.42 15.56
C ASP A 138 -11.20 -12.55 14.66
N VAL A 139 -10.83 -11.44 13.99
CA VAL A 139 -9.67 -11.32 13.12
C VAL A 139 -8.83 -10.15 13.56
N THR A 140 -7.57 -10.39 13.82
CA THR A 140 -6.59 -9.33 14.12
C THR A 140 -5.40 -9.48 13.19
N VAL A 141 -5.16 -8.45 12.40
CA VAL A 141 -3.95 -8.30 11.58
C VAL A 141 -2.97 -7.45 12.37
N LYS A 142 -1.71 -7.87 12.42
CA LYS A 142 -0.60 -7.08 12.95
C LYS A 142 0.49 -7.07 11.90
N VAL A 143 0.83 -5.88 11.41
CA VAL A 143 1.80 -5.69 10.34
C VAL A 143 2.83 -4.66 10.74
N GLY A 144 4.09 -4.88 10.36
CA GLY A 144 5.17 -3.96 10.62
C GLY A 144 6.20 -4.00 9.50
N GLY A 145 6.65 -2.83 9.06
CA GLY A 145 7.81 -2.67 8.22
C GLY A 145 8.84 -1.88 9.00
N ASN A 146 9.70 -2.57 9.76
CA ASN A 146 10.65 -1.95 10.69
C ASN A 146 12.08 -2.31 10.29
N PRO A 147 13.08 -1.49 10.61
CA PRO A 147 14.47 -1.92 10.57
C PRO A 147 14.67 -3.11 11.49
N ALA A 148 15.65 -3.97 11.18
CA ALA A 148 15.93 -5.19 11.95
C ALA A 148 16.31 -4.91 13.42
N GLN A 149 16.84 -3.73 13.68
CA GLN A 149 17.18 -3.25 15.02
C GLN A 149 16.71 -1.80 15.16
N PRO A 150 16.27 -1.38 16.37
CA PRO A 150 16.00 0.02 16.62
C PRO A 150 17.30 0.83 16.57
N ASP A 151 17.20 2.10 16.26
CA ASP A 151 18.27 3.08 16.34
C ASP A 151 18.02 4.11 17.46
N ASP A 152 18.93 5.07 17.61
CA ASP A 152 18.82 6.11 18.64
C ASP A 152 17.94 7.30 18.20
N ASP A 153 17.36 7.26 16.99
CA ASP A 153 16.54 8.33 16.44
C ASP A 153 15.07 7.89 16.29
N TRP A 154 14.63 7.61 15.07
CA TRP A 154 13.23 7.24 14.82
C TRP A 154 12.93 5.76 14.99
N SER A 155 13.95 4.90 14.96
CA SER A 155 13.81 3.44 14.95
C SER A 155 12.87 2.96 13.83
N TYR A 156 12.81 3.73 12.75
CA TYR A 156 11.94 3.49 11.61
C TYR A 156 12.54 4.05 10.32
N MET A 157 12.31 3.33 9.25
CA MET A 157 12.61 3.77 7.89
C MET A 157 11.44 3.35 7.02
N ALA A 158 10.89 4.28 6.22
CA ALA A 158 9.75 4.00 5.37
C ALA A 158 10.11 2.95 4.29
N PRO A 159 9.53 1.74 4.31
CA PRO A 159 9.81 0.72 3.33
C PRO A 159 9.03 0.92 2.01
N PHE A 160 8.14 1.90 1.96
CA PHE A 160 7.32 2.28 0.82
C PHE A 160 7.15 3.81 0.79
N SER A 161 6.15 4.35 0.08
CA SER A 161 5.91 5.78 -0.03
C SER A 161 5.88 6.49 1.34
N PRO A 162 6.79 7.42 1.63
CA PRO A 162 6.80 8.15 2.90
C PRO A 162 5.50 8.93 3.18
N SER A 163 4.86 9.49 2.15
CA SER A 163 3.57 10.14 2.29
C SER A 163 2.48 9.18 2.77
N ASP A 164 2.47 7.95 2.27
CA ASP A 164 1.49 6.94 2.67
C ASP A 164 1.74 6.45 4.12
N VAL A 165 3.00 6.48 4.58
CA VAL A 165 3.34 6.22 6.00
C VAL A 165 2.77 7.31 6.91
N ILE A 166 2.88 8.58 6.52
CA ILE A 166 2.27 9.68 7.29
C ILE A 166 0.75 9.50 7.37
N GLU A 167 0.12 9.07 6.30
CA GLU A 167 -1.31 8.76 6.30
C GLU A 167 -1.70 7.63 7.27
N GLU A 168 -0.84 6.63 7.49
CA GLU A 168 -1.08 5.62 8.52
C GLU A 168 -1.22 6.21 9.92
N TYR A 169 -0.55 7.33 10.20
CA TYR A 169 -0.54 7.99 11.51
C TYR A 169 -1.60 9.08 11.67
N THR A 170 -2.23 9.49 10.60
CA THR A 170 -3.19 10.61 10.58
C THR A 170 -4.61 10.19 10.17
N ARG A 171 -4.74 9.17 9.33
CA ARG A 171 -6.03 8.68 8.85
C ARG A 171 -6.78 7.94 9.95
N PRO A 172 -8.07 8.27 10.22
CA PRO A 172 -8.91 7.50 11.12
C PRO A 172 -9.01 6.03 10.66
N ALA A 173 -8.89 5.11 11.61
CA ALA A 173 -8.94 3.68 11.35
C ALA A 173 -10.38 3.15 11.31
N ARG A 174 -10.72 2.35 10.31
CA ARG A 174 -12.00 1.63 10.24
C ARG A 174 -11.80 0.22 10.77
N ILE A 175 -12.64 -0.18 11.71
CA ILE A 175 -12.66 -1.51 12.34
C ILE A 175 -14.06 -2.12 12.23
N ILE A 176 -14.17 -3.44 12.42
CA ILE A 176 -15.47 -4.10 12.54
C ILE A 176 -15.66 -4.51 13.99
N VAL A 177 -16.82 -4.13 14.56
CA VAL A 177 -17.23 -4.51 15.92
C VAL A 177 -18.66 -5.01 15.87
N ASN A 178 -18.88 -6.26 16.25
CA ASN A 178 -20.20 -6.93 16.21
C ASN A 178 -20.87 -6.88 14.82
N GLY A 179 -20.06 -6.98 13.75
CA GLY A 179 -20.53 -6.93 12.36
C GLY A 179 -20.75 -5.54 11.79
N GLU A 180 -20.51 -4.48 12.56
CA GLU A 180 -20.67 -3.09 12.14
C GLU A 180 -19.32 -2.41 11.94
N VAL A 181 -19.18 -1.65 10.86
CA VAL A 181 -18.00 -0.81 10.64
C VAL A 181 -18.05 0.40 11.58
N LYS A 182 -16.96 0.62 12.30
CA LYS A 182 -16.75 1.78 13.16
C LYS A 182 -15.46 2.49 12.77
N THR A 183 -15.50 3.80 12.82
CA THR A 183 -14.33 4.66 12.64
C THR A 183 -13.82 5.11 13.99
N VAL A 184 -12.53 5.00 14.23
CA VAL A 184 -11.84 5.44 15.44
C VAL A 184 -10.69 6.37 15.06
N ASP A 185 -10.28 7.23 15.99
CA ASP A 185 -9.19 8.17 15.70
C ASP A 185 -7.86 7.44 15.45
N ALA A 186 -7.02 8.05 14.65
CA ALA A 186 -5.67 7.55 14.40
C ALA A 186 -4.86 7.42 15.70
N LEU A 187 -3.91 6.50 15.73
CA LEU A 187 -3.01 6.23 16.87
C LEU A 187 -3.73 5.80 18.16
N THR A 188 -4.95 5.28 18.04
CA THR A 188 -5.69 4.76 19.20
C THR A 188 -5.34 3.29 19.48
N ASP A 189 -5.72 2.84 20.68
CA ASP A 189 -5.48 1.49 21.19
C ASP A 189 -3.97 1.11 21.16
N LEU A 190 -3.11 2.10 21.45
CA LEU A 190 -1.66 1.87 21.57
C LEU A 190 -1.38 0.95 22.75
N HIS A 191 -0.74 -0.18 22.46
CA HIS A 191 -0.37 -1.17 23.48
C HIS A 191 0.88 -1.93 23.12
N SER A 192 1.57 -2.45 24.13
CA SER A 192 2.74 -3.31 23.94
C SER A 192 2.32 -4.72 23.54
N ILE A 193 3.06 -5.33 22.64
CA ILE A 193 2.94 -6.71 22.21
C ILE A 193 4.30 -7.40 22.28
N THR A 194 4.30 -8.73 22.39
CA THR A 194 5.53 -9.51 22.23
C THR A 194 5.55 -10.16 20.85
N VAL A 195 6.60 -9.87 20.08
CA VAL A 195 6.82 -10.49 18.77
C VAL A 195 8.00 -11.45 18.87
N SER A 196 7.80 -12.69 18.39
CA SER A 196 8.85 -13.72 18.41
C SER A 196 10.11 -13.19 17.73
N ASP A 197 11.28 -13.42 18.32
CA ASP A 197 12.59 -13.03 17.84
C ASP A 197 12.92 -11.51 17.89
N PHE A 198 11.90 -10.65 18.11
CA PHE A 198 12.07 -9.19 18.19
C PHE A 198 11.83 -8.65 19.60
N GLY A 199 11.13 -9.40 20.47
CA GLY A 199 10.82 -8.95 21.82
C GLY A 199 9.61 -8.04 21.91
N THR A 200 9.68 -7.01 22.74
CA THR A 200 8.58 -6.06 22.94
C THR A 200 8.49 -5.07 21.80
N MET A 201 7.33 -4.93 21.24
CA MET A 201 6.97 -3.96 20.20
C MET A 201 5.72 -3.18 20.65
N GLU A 202 5.38 -2.12 19.95
CA GLU A 202 4.14 -1.34 20.14
C GLU A 202 3.23 -1.50 18.94
N ALA A 203 1.93 -1.65 19.19
CA ALA A 203 0.90 -1.78 18.17
C ALA A 203 -0.18 -0.73 18.37
N PHE A 204 -0.67 -0.14 17.29
CA PHE A 204 -1.74 0.85 17.28
C PHE A 204 -2.65 0.64 16.06
N LEU A 205 -3.92 1.03 16.17
CA LEU A 205 -4.91 0.84 15.12
C LEU A 205 -4.58 1.68 13.87
N THR A 206 -4.72 1.06 12.70
CA THR A 206 -4.56 1.68 11.38
C THR A 206 -5.67 1.26 10.43
N ASP A 207 -5.88 2.02 9.34
CA ASP A 207 -6.95 1.82 8.34
C ASP A 207 -6.56 0.79 7.27
N GLY A 208 -6.06 -0.36 7.69
CA GLY A 208 -5.57 -1.40 6.77
C GLY A 208 -6.57 -2.50 6.42
N LEU A 209 -7.74 -2.59 7.06
CA LEU A 209 -8.74 -3.62 6.73
C LEU A 209 -9.26 -3.51 5.31
N ARG A 210 -9.55 -2.30 4.84
CA ARG A 210 -9.89 -1.98 3.44
C ARG A 210 -10.93 -2.94 2.83
N SER A 211 -10.55 -3.74 1.83
CA SER A 211 -11.45 -4.72 1.19
C SER A 211 -12.05 -5.76 2.15
N LEU A 212 -11.46 -5.94 3.31
CA LEU A 212 -12.02 -6.82 4.34
C LEU A 212 -13.26 -6.25 5.01
N LEU A 213 -13.46 -4.91 5.00
CA LEU A 213 -14.62 -4.27 5.64
C LEU A 213 -15.95 -4.78 5.07
N GLY A 214 -16.02 -5.03 3.78
CA GLY A 214 -17.21 -5.56 3.11
C GLY A 214 -17.23 -7.08 2.95
N SER A 215 -16.25 -7.80 3.49
CA SER A 215 -16.05 -9.23 3.21
C SER A 215 -17.00 -10.18 3.94
N GLY A 216 -17.53 -9.78 5.08
CA GLY A 216 -18.34 -10.62 5.96
C GLY A 216 -17.56 -11.79 6.62
N MET A 217 -16.21 -11.78 6.59
CA MET A 217 -15.38 -12.88 7.06
C MET A 217 -15.12 -12.86 8.56
N GLY A 218 -15.60 -11.86 9.28
CA GLY A 218 -15.51 -11.78 10.74
C GLY A 218 -16.46 -10.74 11.30
N SER A 219 -16.96 -10.96 12.51
CA SER A 219 -17.81 -9.99 13.21
C SER A 219 -17.01 -8.98 14.01
N ASN A 220 -15.74 -9.27 14.30
CA ASN A 220 -14.80 -8.33 14.91
C ASN A 220 -13.49 -8.39 14.13
N MET A 221 -13.11 -7.29 13.50
CA MET A 221 -11.89 -7.22 12.70
C MET A 221 -11.12 -5.95 12.99
N ARG A 222 -9.81 -6.06 13.12
CA ARG A 222 -8.91 -4.95 13.38
C ARG A 222 -7.58 -5.15 12.68
N GLU A 223 -6.97 -4.06 12.28
CA GLU A 223 -5.57 -4.03 11.86
C GLU A 223 -4.77 -3.09 12.73
N TYR A 224 -3.57 -3.52 13.08
CA TYR A 224 -2.60 -2.76 13.87
C TYR A 224 -1.30 -2.65 13.09
N THR A 225 -0.79 -1.46 13.01
CA THR A 225 0.59 -1.23 12.62
C THR A 225 1.49 -1.42 13.84
N VAL A 226 2.63 -2.09 13.62
CA VAL A 226 3.60 -2.45 14.67
C VAL A 226 4.89 -1.69 14.46
N ARG A 227 5.40 -1.08 15.54
CA ARG A 227 6.65 -0.29 15.55
C ARG A 227 7.50 -0.65 16.75
N TRP A 228 8.77 -0.26 16.70
CA TRP A 228 9.65 -0.31 17.85
C TRP A 228 9.12 0.58 18.98
N PRO A 229 9.36 0.22 20.28
CA PRO A 229 8.88 1.00 21.40
C PRO A 229 9.41 2.45 21.38
N GLY A 230 8.53 3.39 21.67
CA GLY A 230 8.85 4.82 21.72
C GLY A 230 8.69 5.58 20.42
N HIS A 231 8.65 4.89 19.25
CA HIS A 231 8.48 5.54 17.96
C HIS A 231 7.17 6.35 17.89
N ILE A 232 6.05 5.75 18.29
CA ILE A 232 4.75 6.42 18.23
C ILE A 232 4.66 7.58 19.21
N GLN A 233 5.24 7.44 20.41
CA GLN A 233 5.26 8.52 21.38
C GLN A 233 6.06 9.71 20.83
N LYS A 234 7.22 9.46 20.23
CA LYS A 234 8.01 10.52 19.57
C LYS A 234 7.20 11.25 18.50
N PHE A 235 6.50 10.51 17.61
CA PHE A 235 5.65 11.11 16.59
C PHE A 235 4.54 11.99 17.20
N ILE A 236 3.88 11.52 18.26
CA ILE A 236 2.83 12.27 18.98
C ILE A 236 3.41 13.54 19.59
N ASP A 237 4.56 13.46 20.21
CA ASP A 237 5.22 14.60 20.89
C ASP A 237 5.63 15.67 19.87
N GLU A 238 6.24 15.30 18.78
CA GLU A 238 6.62 16.24 17.70
C GLU A 238 5.41 16.85 17.01
N ARG A 239 4.36 16.08 16.76
CA ARG A 239 3.09 16.62 16.25
C ARG A 239 2.49 17.66 17.20
N ASN A 240 2.48 17.39 18.49
CA ASN A 240 1.90 18.28 19.49
C ASN A 240 2.72 19.53 19.75
N SER A 241 4.04 19.46 19.59
CA SER A 241 4.93 20.64 19.70
C SER A 241 4.85 21.55 18.48
N GLY A 242 4.27 21.06 17.36
CA GLY A 242 4.26 21.77 16.08
C GLY A 242 5.63 21.72 15.35
N GLU A 243 6.52 20.87 15.82
CA GLU A 243 7.84 20.63 15.22
C GLU A 243 7.80 19.60 14.09
N LEU A 244 6.69 18.83 14.00
CA LEU A 244 6.47 17.87 12.93
C LEU A 244 6.33 18.62 11.60
N ASP A 245 7.42 18.73 10.87
CA ASP A 245 7.40 19.21 9.50
C ASP A 245 7.27 17.99 8.58
N GLU A 246 6.04 17.76 8.09
CA GLU A 246 5.77 16.66 7.16
C GLU A 246 6.69 16.68 5.94
N ARG A 247 7.20 17.86 5.53
CA ARG A 247 8.16 17.98 4.43
C ARG A 247 9.51 17.41 4.80
N LYS A 248 9.97 17.60 6.03
CA LYS A 248 11.23 17.01 6.52
C LYS A 248 11.15 15.50 6.59
N LEU A 249 10.02 14.94 7.06
CA LEU A 249 9.80 13.49 7.09
C LEU A 249 9.79 12.86 5.69
N LEU A 250 9.54 13.66 4.64
CA LEU A 250 9.58 13.19 3.24
C LEU A 250 10.97 13.30 2.61
N GLU A 251 11.88 14.07 3.20
CA GLU A 251 13.24 14.34 2.69
C GLU A 251 14.30 13.46 3.35
N GLU A 252 14.04 12.90 4.54
CA GLU A 252 14.89 11.96 5.30
C GLU A 252 14.57 10.49 4.93
#